data_37a6116e86093c90bda5122ffa693fd8
#
_entry.id   37a6116e86093c90bda5122ffa693fd8
#
_cell.length_a   1.000
_cell.length_b   1.000
_cell.length_c   1.000
_cell.angle_alpha   90.00
_cell.angle_beta   90.00
_cell.angle_gamma   90.00
#
_symmetry.space_group_name_H-M   'P 1'
#
loop_
_entity.id
_entity.type
_entity.pdbx_description
1 polymer ?
#
loop_
_entity_poly.entity_id
_entity_poly.type
_entity_poly.pdbx_seq_one_letter_code
_entity_poly.pdbx_strand_id
1 'polypeptide(L)'
;MKDLNVELWKLGVTAKTQHNEVAPAQHELAPIYETANIAVDHNQLVMEAMKRVAYKHNFRCLLHEKPYAGVNGSGKHDNWSITTDNGVNLLEPGDTPNKNVQFLLVLACIMKAVDTHADLLRQ
;
A
#
# COMPACT_ATOMS: atom_id res chain seq x y z
N MET A 1 -13.25 10.95 5.25
CA MET A 1 -12.94 10.14 4.04
C MET A 1 -13.59 10.68 2.76
N LYS A 2 -14.90 10.97 2.72
CA LYS A 2 -15.55 11.51 1.51
C LYS A 2 -14.86 12.76 0.95
N ASP A 3 -14.58 13.75 1.78
CA ASP A 3 -13.89 14.98 1.37
C ASP A 3 -12.45 14.73 0.95
N LEU A 4 -11.78 13.76 1.60
CA LEU A 4 -10.44 13.34 1.19
C LEU A 4 -10.44 12.80 -0.24
N ASN A 5 -11.42 11.96 -0.61
CA ASN A 5 -11.55 11.46 -1.98
C ASN A 5 -11.67 12.58 -3.00
N VAL A 6 -12.50 13.58 -2.70
CA VAL A 6 -12.67 14.73 -3.61
C VAL A 6 -11.35 15.47 -3.82
N GLU A 7 -10.57 15.67 -2.76
CA GLU A 7 -9.25 16.32 -2.87
C GLU A 7 -8.24 15.44 -3.64
N LEU A 8 -8.25 14.13 -3.42
CA LEU A 8 -7.37 13.20 -4.13
C LEU A 8 -7.70 13.13 -5.63
N TRP A 9 -8.99 13.13 -6.00
CA TRP A 9 -9.40 13.17 -7.41
C TRP A 9 -8.91 14.42 -8.13
N LYS A 10 -8.91 15.56 -7.48
CA LYS A 10 -8.35 16.81 -8.04
C LYS A 10 -6.84 16.69 -8.30
N LEU A 11 -6.15 15.83 -7.57
CA LEU A 11 -4.73 15.56 -7.73
C LEU A 11 -4.43 14.38 -8.67
N GLY A 12 -5.47 13.79 -9.27
CA GLY A 12 -5.32 12.61 -10.14
C GLY A 12 -5.09 11.31 -9.40
N VAL A 13 -5.21 11.28 -8.08
CA VAL A 13 -5.05 10.07 -7.27
C VAL A 13 -6.40 9.41 -7.05
N THR A 14 -6.59 8.22 -7.61
CA THR A 14 -7.84 7.47 -7.49
C THR A 14 -7.73 6.41 -6.40
N ALA A 15 -8.52 6.55 -5.33
CA ALA A 15 -8.67 5.54 -4.30
C ALA A 15 -9.91 4.69 -4.58
N LYS A 16 -9.73 3.37 -4.59
CA LYS A 16 -10.79 2.40 -4.88
C LYS A 16 -11.44 1.89 -3.61
N THR A 17 -10.65 1.63 -2.58
CA THR A 17 -11.11 1.01 -1.34
C THR A 17 -10.87 1.95 -0.16
N GLN A 18 -11.89 2.05 0.69
CA GLN A 18 -11.81 2.77 1.95
C GLN A 18 -12.56 1.96 3.00
N HIS A 19 -11.93 1.70 4.13
CA HIS A 19 -12.54 1.00 5.26
C HIS A 19 -11.92 1.44 6.59
N ASN A 20 -12.55 1.03 7.67
CA ASN A 20 -12.05 1.23 9.01
C ASN A 20 -11.20 0.03 9.42
N GLU A 21 -10.09 0.31 10.05
CA GLU A 21 -9.21 -0.67 10.66
C GLU A 21 -9.57 -0.96 12.13
N VAL A 22 -8.76 -1.78 12.79
CA VAL A 22 -9.01 -2.26 14.16
C VAL A 22 -8.91 -1.15 15.20
N ALA A 23 -7.96 -0.23 15.05
CA ALA A 23 -7.80 0.86 16.03
C ALA A 23 -8.94 1.90 15.89
N PRO A 24 -9.31 2.56 17.00
CA PRO A 24 -10.35 3.59 16.97
C PRO A 24 -10.01 4.72 15.99
N ALA A 25 -10.95 5.04 15.09
CA ALA A 25 -10.82 6.07 14.06
C ALA A 25 -9.62 5.85 13.11
N GLN A 26 -9.14 4.65 12.99
CA GLN A 26 -8.14 4.26 11.99
C GLN A 26 -8.84 3.92 10.68
N HIS A 27 -8.45 4.62 9.62
CA HIS A 27 -9.02 4.46 8.28
C HIS A 27 -7.92 4.04 7.32
N GLU A 28 -8.21 3.08 6.47
CA GLU A 28 -7.35 2.70 5.35
C GLU A 28 -7.92 3.21 4.03
N LEU A 29 -7.02 3.63 3.16
CA LEU A 29 -7.32 4.04 1.80
C LEU A 29 -6.35 3.31 0.87
N ALA A 30 -6.90 2.58 -0.10
CA ALA A 30 -6.12 1.86 -1.09
C ALA A 30 -6.27 2.53 -2.46
N PRO A 31 -5.24 3.22 -2.96
CA PRO A 31 -5.20 3.75 -4.32
C PRO A 31 -5.19 2.62 -5.36
N ILE A 32 -5.59 2.93 -6.59
CA ILE A 32 -5.34 2.05 -7.73
C ILE A 32 -3.82 1.92 -7.91
N TYR A 33 -3.37 0.70 -8.20
CA TYR A 33 -1.94 0.43 -8.38
C TYR A 33 -1.36 1.20 -9.58
N GLU A 34 -0.10 1.56 -9.45
CA GLU A 34 0.69 2.26 -10.45
C GLU A 34 2.12 1.70 -10.50
N THR A 35 2.93 2.18 -11.42
CA THR A 35 4.37 1.94 -11.37
C THR A 35 4.96 2.47 -10.06
N ALA A 36 5.98 1.80 -9.53
CA ALA A 36 6.49 2.04 -8.17
C ALA A 36 6.85 3.52 -7.91
N ASN A 37 7.47 4.21 -8.87
CA ASN A 37 7.81 5.62 -8.74
C ASN A 37 6.56 6.52 -8.60
N ILE A 38 5.54 6.30 -9.45
CA ILE A 38 4.28 7.05 -9.37
C ILE A 38 3.53 6.71 -8.09
N ALA A 39 3.50 5.43 -7.70
CA ALA A 39 2.84 5.00 -6.46
C ALA A 39 3.46 5.67 -5.22
N VAL A 40 4.79 5.83 -5.18
CA VAL A 40 5.48 6.54 -4.10
C VAL A 40 5.10 8.01 -4.08
N ASP A 41 5.09 8.69 -5.23
CA ASP A 41 4.70 10.10 -5.32
C ASP A 41 3.22 10.29 -4.93
N HIS A 42 2.33 9.43 -5.40
CA HIS A 42 0.94 9.42 -4.99
C HIS A 42 0.78 9.24 -3.48
N ASN A 43 1.57 8.36 -2.86
CA ASN A 43 1.52 8.16 -1.42
C ASN A 43 1.91 9.43 -0.64
N GLN A 44 2.91 10.20 -1.09
CA GLN A 44 3.26 11.48 -0.50
C GLN A 44 2.10 12.49 -0.60
N LEU A 45 1.47 12.57 -1.77
CA LEU A 45 0.29 13.43 -1.98
C LEU A 45 -0.89 13.02 -1.10
N VAL A 46 -1.13 11.71 -0.95
CA VAL A 46 -2.19 11.17 -0.07
C VAL A 46 -1.94 11.57 1.38
N MET A 47 -0.72 11.37 1.88
CA MET A 47 -0.38 11.72 3.28
C MET A 47 -0.57 13.21 3.55
N GLU A 48 -0.17 14.07 2.62
CA GLU A 48 -0.35 15.52 2.75
C GLU A 48 -1.84 15.91 2.67
N ALA A 49 -2.60 15.34 1.75
CA ALA A 49 -4.03 15.57 1.64
C ALA A 49 -4.78 15.11 2.90
N MET A 50 -4.41 13.96 3.49
CA MET A 50 -4.98 13.47 4.74
C MET A 50 -4.80 14.48 5.88
N LYS A 51 -3.59 15.01 6.08
CA LYS A 51 -3.30 16.00 7.11
C LYS A 51 -4.14 17.26 6.93
N ARG A 52 -4.19 17.76 5.70
CA ARG A 52 -4.93 18.99 5.35
C ARG A 52 -6.44 18.83 5.53
N VAL A 53 -7.00 17.71 5.06
CA VAL A 53 -8.44 17.44 5.21
C VAL A 53 -8.80 17.18 6.67
N ALA A 54 -7.99 16.44 7.42
CA ALA A 54 -8.21 16.24 8.85
C ALA A 54 -8.24 17.58 9.60
N TYR A 55 -7.29 18.45 9.34
CA TYR A 55 -7.24 19.79 9.95
C TYR A 55 -8.50 20.62 9.64
N LYS A 56 -8.98 20.59 8.39
CA LYS A 56 -10.21 21.27 7.98
C LYS A 56 -11.44 20.83 8.76
N HIS A 57 -11.44 19.57 9.23
CA HIS A 57 -12.52 19.00 10.05
C HIS A 57 -12.24 19.01 11.56
N ASN A 58 -11.26 19.80 12.01
CA ASN A 58 -10.81 19.86 13.42
C ASN A 58 -10.28 18.52 13.97
N PHE A 59 -9.75 17.67 13.08
CA PHE A 59 -9.07 16.43 13.45
C PHE A 59 -7.56 16.56 13.30
N ARG A 60 -6.83 15.61 13.88
CA ARG A 60 -5.42 15.36 13.63
C ARG A 60 -5.27 14.07 12.87
N CYS A 61 -4.45 14.08 11.83
CA CYS A 61 -4.07 12.88 11.10
C CYS A 61 -2.79 12.31 11.72
N LEU A 62 -2.87 11.09 12.23
CA LEU A 62 -1.74 10.32 12.75
C LEU A 62 -1.39 9.24 11.74
N LEU A 63 -0.17 9.31 11.20
CA LEU A 63 0.33 8.35 10.20
C LEU A 63 1.20 7.28 10.90
N HIS A 64 0.61 6.59 11.87
CA HIS A 64 1.27 5.57 12.66
C HIS A 64 0.45 4.28 12.63
N GLU A 65 1.13 3.14 12.61
CA GLU A 65 0.48 1.81 12.61
C GLU A 65 -0.25 1.53 13.92
N LYS A 66 0.32 1.99 15.03
CA LYS A 66 -0.21 1.80 16.39
C LYS A 66 -0.25 3.13 17.13
N PRO A 67 -1.25 3.98 16.85
CA PRO A 67 -1.30 5.34 17.39
C PRO A 67 -1.64 5.40 18.89
N TYR A 68 -2.15 4.29 19.47
CA TYR A 68 -2.59 4.25 20.87
C TYR A 68 -1.95 3.08 21.63
N ALA A 69 -1.47 3.33 22.85
CA ALA A 69 -0.97 2.28 23.73
C ALA A 69 -2.09 1.34 24.17
N GLY A 70 -1.81 0.05 24.24
CA GLY A 70 -2.75 -0.97 24.72
C GLY A 70 -3.90 -1.28 23.76
N VAL A 71 -3.92 -0.74 22.55
CA VAL A 71 -4.93 -1.01 21.54
C VAL A 71 -4.26 -1.58 20.29
N ASN A 72 -4.95 -2.48 19.61
CA ASN A 72 -4.49 -2.98 18.32
C ASN A 72 -4.40 -1.86 17.28
N GLY A 73 -3.52 -2.05 16.31
CA GLY A 73 -3.39 -1.19 15.16
C GLY A 73 -3.17 -2.02 13.89
N SER A 74 -3.05 -1.36 12.78
CA SER A 74 -2.81 -1.98 11.48
C SER A 74 -1.78 -1.17 10.70
N GLY A 75 -0.81 -1.86 10.10
CA GLY A 75 0.17 -1.26 9.20
C GLY A 75 -0.37 -1.10 7.79
N LYS A 76 0.27 -0.23 7.01
CA LYS A 76 0.00 -0.14 5.59
C LYS A 76 0.59 -1.35 4.87
N HIS A 77 -0.22 -2.02 4.05
CA HIS A 77 0.22 -3.09 3.18
C HIS A 77 0.69 -2.53 1.83
N ASP A 78 1.87 -2.93 1.40
CA ASP A 78 2.38 -2.63 0.07
C ASP A 78 2.31 -3.89 -0.79
N ASN A 79 1.27 -3.96 -1.62
CA ASN A 79 1.14 -5.03 -2.62
C ASN A 79 1.92 -4.62 -3.86
N TRP A 80 2.77 -5.50 -4.36
CA TRP A 80 3.63 -5.23 -5.50
C TRP A 80 3.78 -6.46 -6.41
N SER A 81 4.18 -6.22 -7.63
CA SER A 81 4.51 -7.28 -8.58
C SER A 81 5.70 -6.86 -9.46
N ILE A 82 6.25 -7.82 -10.18
CA ILE A 82 7.28 -7.60 -11.20
C ILE A 82 6.66 -7.93 -12.55
N THR A 83 6.70 -6.97 -13.46
CA THR A 83 6.11 -7.11 -14.79
C THR A 83 7.18 -6.90 -15.84
N THR A 84 7.19 -7.73 -16.86
CA THR A 84 8.05 -7.56 -18.04
C THR A 84 7.58 -6.37 -18.88
N ASP A 85 8.40 -5.93 -19.82
CA ASP A 85 8.09 -4.84 -20.77
C ASP A 85 6.88 -5.15 -21.68
N ASN A 86 6.59 -6.42 -21.93
CA ASN A 86 5.42 -6.86 -22.69
C ASN A 86 4.19 -7.17 -21.80
N GLY A 87 4.22 -6.78 -20.51
CA GLY A 87 3.06 -6.84 -19.62
C GLY A 87 2.85 -8.17 -18.89
N VAL A 88 3.78 -9.12 -18.97
CA VAL A 88 3.65 -10.40 -18.24
C VAL A 88 4.01 -10.20 -16.78
N ASN A 89 3.06 -10.48 -15.87
CA ASN A 89 3.31 -10.47 -14.43
C ASN A 89 4.04 -11.76 -14.02
N LEU A 90 5.28 -11.61 -13.54
CA LEU A 90 6.11 -12.75 -13.14
C LEU A 90 5.67 -13.40 -11.83
N LEU A 91 4.83 -12.72 -11.05
CA LEU A 91 4.22 -13.21 -9.81
C LEU A 91 2.77 -13.67 -9.99
N GLU A 92 2.33 -13.85 -11.23
CA GLU A 92 1.01 -14.43 -11.51
C GLU A 92 1.05 -15.96 -11.32
N PRO A 93 0.35 -16.50 -10.29
CA PRO A 93 0.40 -17.93 -9.99
C PRO A 93 -0.37 -18.78 -11.02
N GLY A 94 -1.38 -18.21 -11.66
CA GLY A 94 -2.29 -18.93 -12.55
C GLY A 94 -3.15 -19.95 -11.81
N ASP A 95 -3.86 -20.79 -12.57
CA ASP A 95 -4.80 -21.79 -12.01
C ASP A 95 -4.09 -22.98 -11.35
N THR A 96 -2.82 -23.22 -11.67
CA THR A 96 -2.03 -24.33 -11.13
C THR A 96 -0.67 -23.84 -10.62
N PRO A 97 -0.63 -23.12 -9.50
CA PRO A 97 0.59 -22.47 -8.99
C PRO A 97 1.76 -23.44 -8.78
N ASN A 98 1.46 -24.64 -8.32
CA ASN A 98 2.45 -25.71 -8.06
C ASN A 98 3.10 -26.29 -9.33
N LYS A 99 2.58 -25.98 -10.50
CA LYS A 99 3.12 -26.39 -11.81
C LYS A 99 3.71 -25.22 -12.60
N ASN A 100 3.52 -24.00 -12.13
CA ASN A 100 4.04 -22.80 -12.79
C ASN A 100 5.49 -22.57 -12.39
N VAL A 101 6.41 -23.10 -13.19
CA VAL A 101 7.85 -23.04 -12.92
C VAL A 101 8.37 -21.60 -12.87
N GLN A 102 7.88 -20.72 -13.75
CA GLN A 102 8.26 -19.30 -13.75
C GLN A 102 7.86 -18.64 -12.43
N PHE A 103 6.61 -18.78 -12.00
CA PHE A 103 6.13 -18.26 -10.75
C PHE A 103 6.94 -18.79 -9.56
N LEU A 104 7.14 -20.12 -9.48
CA LEU A 104 7.90 -20.75 -8.39
C LEU A 104 9.35 -20.29 -8.33
N LEU A 105 10.01 -20.13 -9.49
CA LEU A 105 11.38 -19.64 -9.56
C LEU A 105 11.50 -18.19 -9.07
N VAL A 106 10.63 -17.31 -9.56
CA VAL A 106 10.64 -15.89 -9.16
C VAL A 106 10.31 -15.75 -7.69
N LEU A 107 9.32 -16.49 -7.20
CA LEU A 107 8.96 -16.51 -5.78
C LEU A 107 10.13 -16.96 -4.89
N ALA A 108 10.83 -18.04 -5.27
CA ALA A 108 12.00 -18.53 -4.53
C ALA A 108 13.14 -17.50 -4.50
N CYS A 109 13.38 -16.81 -5.62
CA CYS A 109 14.38 -15.73 -5.69
C CYS A 109 14.02 -14.56 -4.74
N ILE A 110 12.74 -14.17 -4.70
CA ILE A 110 12.25 -13.12 -3.80
C ILE A 110 12.41 -13.54 -2.34
N MET A 111 11.99 -14.75 -1.99
CA MET A 111 12.13 -15.27 -0.62
C MET A 111 13.59 -15.25 -0.17
N LYS A 112 14.50 -15.69 -1.05
CA LYS A 112 15.94 -15.64 -0.77
C LYS A 112 16.45 -14.21 -0.62
N ALA A 113 16.01 -13.28 -1.45
CA ALA A 113 16.40 -11.87 -1.37
C ALA A 113 15.91 -11.24 -0.05
N VAL A 114 14.67 -11.51 0.35
CA VAL A 114 14.09 -11.03 1.63
C VAL A 114 14.88 -11.57 2.82
N ASP A 115 15.27 -12.83 2.81
CA ASP A 115 16.10 -13.43 3.87
C ASP A 115 17.50 -12.80 3.91
N THR A 116 18.12 -12.64 2.75
CA THR A 116 19.49 -12.09 2.63
C THR A 116 19.57 -10.62 3.04
N HIS A 117 18.51 -9.83 2.77
CA HIS A 117 18.45 -8.38 3.00
C HIS A 117 17.42 -7.99 4.07
N ALA A 118 17.15 -8.90 5.01
CA ALA A 118 16.13 -8.69 6.04
C ALA A 118 16.41 -7.50 6.96
N ASP A 119 17.66 -7.18 7.19
CA ASP A 119 18.10 -6.01 7.94
C ASP A 119 17.70 -4.69 7.27
N LEU A 120 17.86 -4.59 5.95
CA LEU A 120 17.44 -3.43 5.17
C LEU A 120 15.91 -3.27 5.18
N LEU A 121 15.17 -4.38 5.13
CA LEU A 121 13.69 -4.36 5.09
C LEU A 121 13.05 -4.01 6.46
N ARG A 122 13.82 -4.03 7.54
CA ARG A 122 13.35 -3.71 8.90
C ARG A 122 13.66 -2.28 9.35
N GLN A 123 14.29 -1.49 8.51
CA GLN A 123 14.57 -0.07 8.76
C GLN A 123 13.33 0.80 8.52
#